data_e1e4bb1991effefcaa72fd947cff1b41
#
_entry.id   e1e4bb1991effefcaa72fd947cff1b41
#
_cell.length_a   1.000
_cell.length_b   1.000
_cell.length_c   1.000
_cell.angle_alpha   90.00
_cell.angle_beta   90.00
_cell.angle_gamma   90.00
#
_symmetry.space_group_name_H-M   'P 1'
#
loop_
_entity.id
_entity.type
_entity.pdbx_description
1 polymer ?
#
loop_
_entity_poly.entity_id
_entity_poly.type
_entity_poly.pdbx_seq_one_letter_code
_entity_poly.pdbx_strand_id
1 'polypeptide(L)'
;MPRNSFIQMTKLHNVWGRIYYISSPKKQENLYAVYETTDRNFWTDLAKYNQAEFKKNGTEGKCIEARELIIALPESFTEYPPDRLLQIFTDHFRQTYGTDCIAALHHNKRKTNYHIHLIFSERTLLEQPIEKFTSEDAKIYINDSETP
;
A
#
# COMPACT_ATOMS: atom_id res chain seq x y z
N MET A 1 22.36 14.43 12.80
CA MET A 1 20.98 14.19 13.11
C MET A 1 20.12 14.05 11.87
N PRO A 2 19.44 12.94 11.72
CA PRO A 2 18.65 12.71 10.50
C PRO A 2 17.36 13.51 10.51
N ARG A 3 17.42 14.74 10.07
CA ARG A 3 16.28 15.64 10.04
C ARG A 3 15.18 15.20 9.09
N ASN A 4 15.53 14.31 8.15
CA ASN A 4 14.61 13.91 7.10
C ASN A 4 13.93 12.57 7.37
N SER A 5 14.12 12.01 8.57
CA SER A 5 13.44 10.78 8.95
C SER A 5 12.06 11.10 9.48
N PHE A 6 11.04 10.56 8.83
CA PHE A 6 9.66 10.70 9.31
C PHE A 6 8.79 9.58 8.74
N ILE A 7 7.64 9.39 9.35
CA ILE A 7 6.62 8.48 8.86
C ILE A 7 5.31 9.24 8.85
N GLN A 8 4.60 9.18 7.73
CA GLN A 8 3.32 9.83 7.55
C GLN A 8 2.34 8.82 6.98
N MET A 9 1.10 8.84 7.47
CA MET A 9 0.03 7.98 6.95
C MET A 9 -1.00 8.82 6.22
N THR A 10 -1.42 8.37 5.05
CA THR A 10 -2.40 9.04 4.21
C THR A 10 -3.51 8.08 3.83
N LYS A 11 -4.75 8.57 3.84
CA LYS A 11 -5.91 7.83 3.37
C LYS A 11 -6.01 7.94 1.85
N LEU A 12 -6.26 6.82 1.18
CA LEU A 12 -6.39 6.81 -0.28
C LEU A 12 -7.84 6.58 -0.68
N HIS A 13 -8.33 7.45 -1.54
CA HIS A 13 -9.70 7.37 -2.09
C HIS A 13 -9.72 6.83 -3.51
N ASN A 14 -8.56 6.72 -4.14
CA ASN A 14 -8.35 6.13 -5.46
C ASN A 14 -7.04 5.35 -5.42
N VAL A 15 -7.10 4.12 -4.93
CA VAL A 15 -5.91 3.32 -4.72
C VAL A 15 -5.21 2.99 -6.04
N TRP A 16 -5.96 2.66 -7.08
CA TRP A 16 -5.36 2.33 -8.38
C TRP A 16 -4.58 3.50 -8.97
N GLY A 17 -5.18 4.70 -8.93
CA GLY A 17 -4.50 5.89 -9.41
C GLY A 17 -3.22 6.17 -8.66
N ARG A 18 -3.22 5.96 -7.35
CA ARG A 18 -2.03 6.16 -6.53
C ARG A 18 -0.95 5.12 -6.81
N ILE A 19 -1.33 3.85 -6.97
CA ILE A 19 -0.38 2.79 -7.34
C ILE A 19 0.30 3.14 -8.65
N TYR A 20 -0.48 3.53 -9.64
CA TYR A 20 0.07 3.93 -10.93
C TYR A 20 1.07 5.07 -10.78
N TYR A 21 0.69 6.08 -9.99
CA TYR A 21 1.52 7.26 -9.80
C TYR A 21 2.86 6.93 -9.14
N ILE A 22 2.86 6.17 -8.05
CA ILE A 22 4.10 5.91 -7.30
C ILE A 22 5.00 4.88 -7.98
N SER A 23 4.45 4.01 -8.83
CA SER A 23 5.20 2.90 -9.43
C SER A 23 5.54 3.08 -10.90
N SER A 24 5.14 4.21 -11.51
CA SER A 24 5.38 4.44 -12.93
C SER A 24 6.64 5.24 -13.18
N PRO A 25 7.59 4.72 -13.96
CA PRO A 25 8.77 5.50 -14.34
C PRO A 25 8.45 6.76 -15.12
N LYS A 26 7.31 6.77 -15.83
CA LYS A 26 6.87 7.95 -16.57
C LYS A 26 6.42 9.09 -15.67
N LYS A 27 5.89 8.76 -14.49
CA LYS A 27 5.38 9.74 -13.54
C LYS A 27 6.41 10.12 -12.49
N GLN A 28 7.37 9.22 -12.23
CA GLN A 28 8.36 9.40 -11.16
C GLN A 28 9.76 9.23 -11.72
N GLU A 29 10.41 10.33 -12.02
CA GLU A 29 11.79 10.31 -12.51
C GLU A 29 12.76 9.77 -11.46
N ASN A 30 12.38 9.88 -10.20
CA ASN A 30 13.20 9.49 -9.06
C ASN A 30 12.84 8.10 -8.50
N LEU A 31 12.15 7.30 -9.28
CA LEU A 31 11.80 5.94 -8.88
C LEU A 31 13.01 5.01 -9.00
N TYR A 32 13.33 4.30 -7.92
CA TYR A 32 14.41 3.32 -7.90
C TYR A 32 13.95 1.87 -7.87
N ALA A 33 12.84 1.58 -7.20
CA ALA A 33 12.39 0.21 -7.04
C ALA A 33 10.89 0.15 -6.76
N VAL A 34 10.28 -0.98 -7.15
CA VAL A 34 8.88 -1.32 -6.83
C VAL A 34 8.87 -2.75 -6.32
N TYR A 35 8.08 -3.02 -5.29
CA TYR A 35 7.93 -4.36 -4.75
C TYR A 35 6.48 -4.61 -4.37
N GLU A 36 5.95 -5.77 -4.76
CA GLU A 36 4.56 -6.14 -4.53
C GLU A 36 4.50 -7.50 -3.84
N THR A 37 3.63 -7.60 -2.84
CA THR A 37 3.40 -8.88 -2.14
C THR A 37 2.22 -9.65 -2.71
N THR A 38 1.42 -9.02 -3.58
CA THR A 38 0.25 -9.63 -4.20
C THR A 38 0.07 -9.10 -5.61
N ASP A 39 -0.84 -9.70 -6.36
CA ASP A 39 -1.19 -9.28 -7.72
C ASP A 39 -1.87 -7.91 -7.69
N ARG A 40 -1.63 -7.10 -8.71
CA ARG A 40 -2.27 -5.78 -8.82
C ARG A 40 -3.78 -5.85 -8.91
N ASN A 41 -4.32 -6.94 -9.40
CA ASN A 41 -5.77 -7.15 -9.44
C ASN A 41 -6.40 -7.11 -8.06
N PHE A 42 -5.65 -7.49 -7.03
CA PHE A 42 -6.10 -7.41 -5.64
C PHE A 42 -6.60 -6.01 -5.30
N TRP A 43 -5.85 -4.98 -5.74
CA TRP A 43 -6.18 -3.59 -5.39
C TRP A 43 -7.44 -3.10 -6.09
N THR A 44 -7.68 -3.56 -7.33
CA THR A 44 -8.91 -3.25 -8.05
C THR A 44 -10.11 -3.90 -7.37
N ASP A 45 -9.97 -5.16 -6.99
CA ASP A 45 -11.04 -5.89 -6.30
C ASP A 45 -11.31 -5.29 -4.92
N LEU A 46 -10.25 -4.93 -4.20
CA LEU A 46 -10.35 -4.27 -2.91
C LEU A 46 -11.12 -2.95 -3.01
N ALA A 47 -10.79 -2.15 -4.01
CA ALA A 47 -11.46 -0.86 -4.23
C ALA A 47 -12.94 -1.05 -4.47
N LYS A 48 -13.30 -1.99 -5.34
CA LYS A 48 -14.70 -2.30 -5.63
C LYS A 48 -15.45 -2.73 -4.37
N TYR A 49 -14.85 -3.62 -3.60
CA TYR A 49 -15.46 -4.10 -2.38
C TYR A 49 -15.68 -2.96 -1.37
N ASN A 50 -14.65 -2.15 -1.15
CA ASN A 50 -14.74 -1.05 -0.20
C ASN A 50 -15.77 -0.02 -0.63
N GLN A 51 -15.84 0.31 -1.92
CA GLN A 51 -16.83 1.25 -2.44
C GLN A 51 -18.26 0.70 -2.27
N ALA A 52 -18.46 -0.59 -2.53
CA ALA A 52 -19.78 -1.22 -2.37
C ALA A 52 -20.22 -1.21 -0.91
N GLU A 53 -19.33 -1.55 0.01
CA GLU A 53 -19.63 -1.53 1.45
C GLU A 53 -19.90 -0.11 1.93
N PHE A 54 -19.13 0.85 1.48
CA PHE A 54 -19.30 2.25 1.85
C PHE A 54 -20.68 2.76 1.42
N LYS A 55 -21.06 2.46 0.19
CA LYS A 55 -22.35 2.86 -0.36
C LYS A 55 -23.50 2.20 0.40
N LYS A 56 -23.36 0.91 0.70
CA LYS A 56 -24.37 0.13 1.42
C LYS A 56 -24.61 0.70 2.82
N ASN A 57 -23.58 1.17 3.49
CA ASN A 57 -23.68 1.70 4.84
C ASN A 57 -24.21 3.13 4.88
N GLY A 58 -24.34 3.79 3.73
CA GLY A 58 -24.86 5.16 3.67
C GLY A 58 -24.00 6.19 4.37
N THR A 59 -22.70 5.95 4.46
CA THR A 59 -21.78 6.84 5.13
C THR A 59 -21.52 8.09 4.27
N GLU A 60 -21.45 9.25 4.91
CA GLU A 60 -21.10 10.48 4.21
C GLU A 60 -19.59 10.57 3.98
N GLY A 61 -19.19 11.34 2.99
CA GLY A 61 -17.79 11.57 2.66
C GLY A 61 -17.29 10.65 1.58
N LYS A 62 -15.98 10.46 1.55
CA LYS A 62 -15.31 9.62 0.55
C LYS A 62 -14.86 8.30 1.14
N CYS A 63 -15.04 7.24 0.37
CA CYS A 63 -14.59 5.92 0.76
C CYS A 63 -13.06 5.85 0.82
N ILE A 64 -12.56 5.22 1.87
CA ILE A 64 -11.13 4.91 2.00
C ILE A 64 -10.90 3.55 1.37
N GLU A 65 -10.21 3.51 0.23
CA GLU A 65 -9.94 2.26 -0.47
C GLU A 65 -8.71 1.55 0.07
N ALA A 66 -7.73 2.31 0.52
CA ALA A 66 -6.50 1.80 1.12
C ALA A 66 -5.81 2.93 1.86
N ARG A 67 -4.64 2.63 2.45
CA ARG A 67 -3.83 3.62 3.14
C ARG A 67 -2.40 3.56 2.62
N GLU A 68 -1.70 4.66 2.72
CA GLU A 68 -0.30 4.76 2.31
C GLU A 68 0.55 5.26 3.47
N LEU A 69 1.65 4.56 3.72
CA LEU A 69 2.72 5.06 4.58
C LEU A 69 3.78 5.68 3.69
N ILE A 70 4.22 6.87 4.07
CA ILE A 70 5.36 7.53 3.43
C ILE A 70 6.46 7.57 4.50
N ILE A 71 7.56 6.88 4.22
CA ILE A 71 8.64 6.69 5.16
C ILE A 71 9.88 7.35 4.59
N ALA A 72 10.36 8.40 5.26
CA ALA A 72 11.62 9.02 4.89
C ALA A 72 12.74 8.38 5.71
N LEU A 73 13.74 7.83 5.02
CA LEU A 73 14.83 7.12 5.66
C LEU A 73 16.03 8.05 5.85
N PRO A 74 16.86 7.79 6.88
CA PRO A 74 18.11 8.52 7.06
C PRO A 74 19.03 8.38 5.85
N GLU A 75 19.89 9.37 5.65
CA GLU A 75 20.82 9.40 4.52
C GLU A 75 21.70 8.15 4.43
N SER A 76 22.12 7.60 5.57
CA SER A 76 22.95 6.40 5.60
C SER A 76 22.35 5.21 4.87
N PHE A 77 21.01 5.18 4.72
CA PHE A 77 20.35 4.08 4.04
C PHE A 77 20.55 4.09 2.54
N THR A 78 21.03 5.20 1.97
CA THR A 78 21.31 5.27 0.54
C THR A 78 22.50 4.39 0.12
N GLU A 79 23.24 3.85 1.08
CA GLU A 79 24.34 2.93 0.81
C GLU A 79 23.83 1.52 0.48
N TYR A 80 22.57 1.23 0.77
CA TYR A 80 21.99 -0.10 0.51
C TYR A 80 21.36 -0.16 -0.88
N PRO A 81 21.39 -1.34 -1.53
CA PRO A 81 20.68 -1.50 -2.80
C PRO A 81 19.20 -1.19 -2.61
N PRO A 82 18.60 -0.33 -3.44
CA PRO A 82 17.23 0.12 -3.22
C PRO A 82 16.20 -1.00 -3.30
N ASP A 83 16.33 -1.91 -4.24
CA ASP A 83 15.38 -3.02 -4.40
C ASP A 83 15.41 -3.96 -3.19
N ARG A 84 16.59 -4.25 -2.67
CA ARG A 84 16.74 -5.12 -1.51
C ARG A 84 16.19 -4.46 -0.25
N LEU A 85 16.51 -3.19 -0.07
CA LEU A 85 16.03 -2.41 1.07
C LEU A 85 14.51 -2.35 1.08
N LEU A 86 13.92 -2.07 -0.09
CA LEU A 86 12.47 -2.00 -0.22
C LEU A 86 11.81 -3.34 0.10
N GLN A 87 12.36 -4.44 -0.39
CA GLN A 87 11.85 -5.76 -0.11
C GLN A 87 11.86 -6.08 1.37
N ILE A 88 12.95 -5.76 2.06
CA ILE A 88 13.09 -6.03 3.50
C ILE A 88 12.02 -5.26 4.27
N PHE A 89 11.85 -3.96 3.99
CA PHE A 89 10.84 -3.15 4.68
C PHE A 89 9.43 -3.64 4.42
N THR A 90 9.13 -3.94 3.17
CA THR A 90 7.78 -4.36 2.77
C THR A 90 7.42 -5.72 3.35
N ASP A 91 8.33 -6.68 3.28
CA ASP A 91 8.10 -8.01 3.85
C ASP A 91 7.94 -7.96 5.36
N HIS A 92 8.73 -7.12 6.03
CA HIS A 92 8.60 -6.95 7.47
C HIS A 92 7.23 -6.38 7.83
N PHE A 93 6.77 -5.38 7.10
CA PHE A 93 5.44 -4.80 7.32
C PHE A 93 4.35 -5.85 7.12
N ARG A 94 4.44 -6.61 6.03
CA ARG A 94 3.47 -7.65 5.74
C ARG A 94 3.43 -8.72 6.83
N GLN A 95 4.59 -9.15 7.30
CA GLN A 95 4.66 -10.17 8.36
C GLN A 95 4.12 -9.65 9.68
N THR A 96 4.39 -8.38 9.99
CA THR A 96 3.97 -7.78 11.25
C THR A 96 2.48 -7.55 11.31
N TYR A 97 1.88 -7.06 10.22
CA TYR A 97 0.47 -6.65 10.21
C TYR A 97 -0.45 -7.58 9.43
N GLY A 98 0.10 -8.56 8.73
CA GLY A 98 -0.69 -9.58 8.04
C GLY A 98 -1.48 -9.05 6.85
N THR A 99 -1.03 -7.97 6.22
CA THR A 99 -1.74 -7.37 5.10
C THR A 99 -0.84 -7.27 3.87
N ASP A 100 -1.44 -7.39 2.69
CA ASP A 100 -0.70 -7.24 1.46
C ASP A 100 -0.34 -5.80 1.18
N CYS A 101 0.76 -5.62 0.48
CA CYS A 101 1.34 -4.31 0.23
C CYS A 101 1.84 -4.19 -1.20
N ILE A 102 1.84 -2.96 -1.68
CA ILE A 102 2.66 -2.55 -2.82
C ILE A 102 3.45 -1.32 -2.40
N ALA A 103 4.74 -1.34 -2.69
CA ALA A 103 5.63 -0.29 -2.24
C ALA A 103 6.54 0.17 -3.37
N ALA A 104 6.91 1.43 -3.32
CA ALA A 104 7.87 2.03 -4.24
C ALA A 104 8.90 2.81 -3.44
N LEU A 105 10.15 2.75 -3.89
CA LEU A 105 11.22 3.51 -3.28
C LEU A 105 11.68 4.61 -4.23
N HIS A 106 11.61 5.83 -3.75
CA HIS A 106 12.02 7.02 -4.48
C HIS A 106 13.21 7.67 -3.78
N HIS A 107 14.01 8.42 -4.53
CA HIS A 107 15.00 9.31 -3.94
C HIS A 107 14.50 10.75 -4.01
N ASN A 108 15.06 11.62 -3.16
CA ASN A 108 14.80 13.05 -3.27
C ASN A 108 15.62 13.64 -4.43
N LYS A 109 15.39 14.92 -4.75
CA LYS A 109 16.09 15.58 -5.86
C LYS A 109 17.60 15.53 -5.73
N ARG A 110 18.12 15.62 -4.51
CA ARG A 110 19.56 15.60 -4.24
C ARG A 110 20.15 14.19 -4.20
N LYS A 111 19.29 13.17 -4.26
CA LYS A 111 19.69 11.76 -4.15
C LYS A 111 20.39 11.45 -2.82
N THR A 112 20.01 12.17 -1.77
CA THR A 112 20.59 11.99 -0.43
C THR A 112 19.72 11.17 0.50
N ASN A 113 18.43 10.99 0.16
CA ASN A 113 17.49 10.28 1.01
C ASN A 113 16.58 9.39 0.19
N TYR A 114 16.25 8.24 0.75
CA TYR A 114 15.22 7.36 0.20
C TYR A 114 13.89 7.64 0.88
N HIS A 115 12.82 7.61 0.08
CA HIS A 115 11.45 7.65 0.55
C HIS A 115 10.74 6.38 0.11
N ILE A 116 10.16 5.67 1.05
CA ILE A 116 9.35 4.49 0.74
C ILE A 116 7.89 4.91 0.78
N HIS A 117 7.17 4.62 -0.30
CA HIS A 117 5.72 4.76 -0.39
C HIS A 117 5.14 3.36 -0.32
N LEU A 118 4.49 3.02 0.79
CA LEU A 118 3.97 1.68 1.01
C LEU A 118 2.45 1.76 1.15
N ILE A 119 1.75 1.15 0.21
CA ILE A 119 0.29 1.10 0.20
C ILE A 119 -0.14 -0.25 0.79
N PHE A 120 -1.06 -0.20 1.73
CA PHE A 120 -1.55 -1.39 2.41
C PHE A 120 -3.06 -1.30 2.61
N SER A 121 -3.66 -2.45 2.87
CA SER A 121 -5.08 -2.59 3.11
C SER A 121 -5.33 -3.13 4.50
N GLU A 122 -6.49 -2.81 5.05
CA GLU A 122 -6.98 -3.44 6.27
C GLU A 122 -7.67 -4.77 5.98
N ARG A 123 -7.76 -5.15 4.69
CA ARG A 123 -8.41 -6.37 4.24
C ARG A 123 -7.42 -7.31 3.61
N THR A 124 -7.66 -8.61 3.70
CA THR A 124 -6.80 -9.63 3.10
C THR A 124 -7.58 -10.47 2.10
N LEU A 125 -6.85 -11.05 1.14
CA LEU A 125 -7.42 -11.98 0.18
C LEU A 125 -7.65 -13.32 0.88
N LEU A 126 -8.84 -13.87 0.75
CA LEU A 126 -9.16 -15.18 1.29
C LEU A 126 -8.71 -16.27 0.32
N GLU A 127 -8.22 -17.38 0.86
CA GLU A 127 -7.96 -18.56 0.07
C GLU A 127 -9.26 -19.21 -0.41
N GLN A 128 -10.29 -19.17 0.44
CA GLN A 128 -11.60 -19.73 0.15
C GLN A 128 -12.65 -18.64 0.23
N PRO A 129 -13.49 -18.46 -0.80
CA PRO A 129 -14.57 -17.50 -0.73
C PRO A 129 -15.57 -17.82 0.37
N ILE A 130 -16.14 -16.80 0.97
CA ILE A 130 -17.22 -16.96 1.97
C ILE A 130 -18.56 -16.92 1.23
N GLU A 131 -19.40 -17.93 1.46
CA GLU A 131 -20.67 -18.08 0.75
C GLU A 131 -21.62 -16.89 0.89
N LYS A 132 -21.56 -16.17 1.99
CA LYS A 132 -22.43 -15.02 2.22
C LYS A 132 -22.13 -13.82 1.32
N PHE A 133 -21.04 -13.84 0.60
CA PHE A 133 -20.69 -12.79 -0.35
C PHE A 133 -21.04 -13.22 -1.76
N THR A 134 -21.23 -12.23 -2.64
CA THR A 134 -21.39 -12.51 -4.06
C THR A 134 -20.09 -13.04 -4.64
N SER A 135 -20.14 -13.65 -5.82
CA SER A 135 -18.96 -14.21 -6.44
C SER A 135 -17.88 -13.16 -6.70
N GLU A 136 -18.26 -11.91 -6.92
CA GLU A 136 -17.31 -10.82 -7.12
C GLU A 136 -16.61 -10.39 -5.84
N ASP A 137 -17.32 -10.47 -4.72
CA ASP A 137 -16.85 -10.01 -3.42
C ASP A 137 -16.11 -11.09 -2.64
N ALA A 138 -16.30 -12.34 -3.02
CA ALA A 138 -15.91 -13.48 -2.22
C ALA A 138 -14.40 -13.63 -2.03
N LYS A 139 -13.62 -12.98 -2.88
CA LYS A 139 -12.15 -13.05 -2.81
C LYS A 139 -11.54 -12.11 -1.80
N ILE A 140 -12.27 -11.06 -1.42
CA ILE A 140 -11.78 -10.03 -0.51
C ILE A 140 -12.51 -10.17 0.81
N TYR A 141 -11.75 -10.24 1.88
CA TYR A 141 -12.31 -10.39 3.21
C TYR A 141 -11.75 -9.34 4.14
N ILE A 142 -12.56 -8.88 5.05
CA ILE A 142 -12.15 -7.91 6.04
C ILE A 142 -11.27 -8.59 7.07
N ASN A 143 -10.08 -8.06 7.24
CA ASN A 143 -9.19 -8.45 8.31
C ASN A 143 -8.94 -7.21 9.16
N ASP A 144 -10.00 -6.68 9.72
CA ASP A 144 -9.92 -5.49 10.52
C ASP A 144 -9.74 -5.82 11.99
N SER A 145 -9.64 -4.79 12.81
CA SER A 145 -9.42 -4.93 14.25
C SER A 145 -10.57 -5.61 14.99
N GLU A 146 -11.72 -5.71 14.38
CA GLU A 146 -12.89 -6.36 14.97
C GLU A 146 -12.85 -7.84 14.74
N THR A 147 -12.00 -8.30 13.87
CA THR A 147 -11.84 -9.71 13.57
C THR A 147 -10.64 -10.21 14.38
N PRO A 148 -10.90 -10.79 15.53
CA PRO A 148 -9.82 -11.26 16.39
C PRO A 148 -8.96 -12.30 15.74
#